data_e857d5880fb590ddaa62b4c7c8da2a0d
#
_entry.id   e857d5880fb590ddaa62b4c7c8da2a0d
#
_cell.length_a   1.000
_cell.length_b   1.000
_cell.length_c   1.000
_cell.angle_alpha   90.00
_cell.angle_beta   90.00
_cell.angle_gamma   90.00
#
_symmetry.space_group_name_H-M   'P 1'
#
loop_
_entity.id
_entity.type
_entity.pdbx_description
1 polymer ?
#
loop_
_entity_poly.entity_id
_entity_poly.type
_entity_poly.pdbx_seq_one_letter_code
_entity_poly.pdbx_strand_id
1 'polypeptide(L)'
;GLGDVYKRQRLGSLDDFDDMIAAAHARGIKVIVDIVPNHSSNQHPWFKAALAAGPGSPERARYIFRDGRGEHGELPPTNWNANFGGPAWTRVADGQWYLHMFTPEQPDFDWSCPEVHALFCDVLAFWSDRGVDGFRIDVAQGLAKDLDRDDLDRWHLAEGDDMVDDGTHPLWDRNEVHEIYREWRRVFDRYNPPRSAVAEA
;
A
#
# COMPACT_ATOMS: atom_id res chain seq x y z
N GLY A 1 -1.51 -9.16 -1.76
CA GLY A 1 -1.75 -7.86 -2.36
C GLY A 1 -2.90 -7.91 -3.34
N LEU A 2 -3.31 -6.77 -3.81
CA LEU A 2 -4.38 -6.60 -4.81
C LEU A 2 -4.16 -7.38 -6.10
N GLY A 3 -2.90 -7.63 -6.45
CA GLY A 3 -2.56 -8.55 -7.52
C GLY A 3 -2.99 -9.98 -7.26
N ASP A 4 -3.35 -10.32 -6.03
CA ASP A 4 -3.74 -11.68 -5.66
C ASP A 4 -5.24 -11.94 -5.91
N VAL A 5 -6.05 -10.93 -6.15
CA VAL A 5 -7.34 -11.10 -6.84
C VAL A 5 -7.10 -11.70 -8.23
N TYR A 6 -5.95 -11.43 -8.84
CA TYR A 6 -5.45 -12.08 -10.04
C TYR A 6 -4.61 -13.31 -9.71
N LYS A 7 -5.26 -14.32 -9.08
CA LYS A 7 -4.89 -15.71 -9.28
C LYS A 7 -3.54 -16.17 -8.75
N ARG A 8 -3.47 -16.41 -7.51
CA ARG A 8 -2.80 -17.65 -7.16
C ARG A 8 -3.80 -18.81 -7.29
N GLN A 9 -4.07 -19.26 -8.50
CA GLN A 9 -4.86 -20.46 -8.78
C GLN A 9 -4.38 -21.70 -8.00
N ARG A 10 -3.17 -21.63 -7.44
CA ARG A 10 -2.62 -22.64 -6.52
C ARG A 10 -3.34 -22.71 -5.17
N LEU A 11 -4.05 -21.65 -4.77
CA LEU A 11 -4.77 -21.58 -3.50
C LEU A 11 -6.27 -21.85 -3.65
N GLY A 12 -6.76 -21.95 -4.88
CA GLY A 12 -8.16 -22.19 -5.20
C GLY A 12 -8.78 -21.05 -6.03
N SER A 13 -10.03 -21.23 -6.35
CA SER A 13 -10.89 -20.27 -7.05
C SER A 13 -11.59 -19.33 -6.06
N LEU A 14 -12.32 -18.34 -6.58
CA LEU A 14 -13.21 -17.52 -5.75
C LEU A 14 -14.39 -18.32 -5.19
N ASP A 15 -14.86 -19.36 -5.93
CA ASP A 15 -15.91 -20.25 -5.46
C ASP A 15 -15.41 -21.10 -4.28
N ASP A 16 -14.16 -21.61 -4.32
CA ASP A 16 -13.54 -22.30 -3.19
C ASP A 16 -13.42 -21.38 -1.95
N PHE A 17 -13.16 -20.09 -2.17
CA PHE A 17 -13.12 -19.11 -1.10
C PHE A 17 -14.52 -18.87 -0.51
N ASP A 18 -15.55 -18.74 -1.35
CA ASP A 18 -16.94 -18.56 -0.90
C ASP A 18 -17.42 -19.79 -0.11
N ASP A 19 -17.07 -21.02 -0.54
CA ASP A 19 -17.36 -22.26 0.17
C ASP A 19 -16.65 -22.30 1.53
N MET A 20 -15.40 -21.86 1.60
CA MET A 20 -14.64 -21.76 2.86
C MET A 20 -15.31 -20.77 3.82
N ILE A 21 -15.72 -19.58 3.34
CA ILE A 21 -16.43 -18.58 4.17
C ILE A 21 -17.73 -19.18 4.70
N ALA A 22 -18.55 -19.81 3.84
CA ALA A 22 -19.80 -20.43 4.24
C ALA A 22 -19.58 -21.53 5.31
N ALA A 23 -18.56 -22.36 5.14
CA ALA A 23 -18.22 -23.42 6.09
C ALA A 23 -17.72 -22.87 7.44
N ALA A 24 -16.98 -21.76 7.44
CA ALA A 24 -16.55 -21.07 8.65
C ALA A 24 -17.77 -20.48 9.41
N HIS A 25 -18.61 -19.76 8.70
CA HIS A 25 -19.81 -19.14 9.27
C HIS A 25 -20.80 -20.16 9.84
N ALA A 26 -20.97 -21.30 9.17
CA ALA A 26 -21.81 -22.41 9.69
C ALA A 26 -21.31 -22.96 11.04
N ARG A 27 -20.05 -22.69 11.41
CA ARG A 27 -19.44 -23.05 12.69
C ARG A 27 -19.29 -21.87 13.65
N GLY A 28 -19.86 -20.71 13.32
CA GLY A 28 -19.74 -19.50 14.13
C GLY A 28 -18.34 -18.84 14.08
N ILE A 29 -17.51 -19.22 13.11
CA ILE A 29 -16.15 -18.67 12.95
C ILE A 29 -16.22 -17.45 12.04
N LYS A 30 -15.64 -16.33 12.51
CA LYS A 30 -15.45 -15.13 11.73
C LYS A 30 -14.16 -15.19 10.94
N VAL A 31 -14.16 -14.65 9.72
CA VAL A 31 -13.01 -14.66 8.82
C VAL A 31 -12.54 -13.24 8.56
N ILE A 32 -11.29 -12.98 8.85
CA ILE A 32 -10.60 -11.74 8.48
C ILE A 32 -9.56 -12.06 7.41
N VAL A 33 -9.37 -11.15 6.47
CA VAL A 33 -8.33 -11.27 5.43
C VAL A 33 -7.31 -10.16 5.59
N ASP A 34 -6.08 -10.49 5.20
CA ASP A 34 -4.98 -9.53 5.19
C ASP A 34 -5.05 -8.67 3.92
N ILE A 35 -4.91 -7.37 4.08
CA ILE A 35 -4.71 -6.42 2.96
C ILE A 35 -3.38 -5.70 3.13
N VAL A 36 -2.70 -5.47 2.01
CA VAL A 36 -1.40 -4.80 1.96
C VAL A 36 -1.54 -3.51 1.16
N PRO A 37 -1.98 -2.41 1.79
CA PRO A 37 -2.29 -1.19 1.05
C PRO A 37 -1.09 -0.28 0.79
N ASN A 38 0.07 -0.56 1.40
CA ASN A 38 1.26 0.27 1.21
C ASN A 38 1.85 0.14 -0.20
N HIS A 39 1.85 -1.05 -0.79
CA HIS A 39 2.53 -1.34 -2.05
C HIS A 39 1.79 -2.37 -2.90
N SER A 40 2.20 -2.53 -4.14
CA SER A 40 1.78 -3.64 -4.99
C SER A 40 2.97 -4.48 -5.44
N SER A 41 2.71 -5.62 -6.08
CA SER A 41 3.75 -6.28 -6.85
C SER A 41 4.17 -5.40 -8.04
N ASN A 42 5.46 -5.43 -8.41
CA ASN A 42 5.95 -4.82 -9.67
C ASN A 42 5.35 -5.50 -10.92
N GLN A 43 4.70 -6.66 -10.77
CA GLN A 43 3.93 -7.32 -11.84
C GLN A 43 2.48 -6.83 -11.94
N HIS A 44 2.03 -5.98 -11.01
CA HIS A 44 0.69 -5.42 -11.04
C HIS A 44 0.45 -4.62 -12.33
N PRO A 45 -0.73 -4.76 -12.99
CA PRO A 45 -1.03 -4.01 -14.20
C PRO A 45 -0.84 -2.50 -14.08
N TRP A 46 -1.17 -1.93 -12.93
CA TRP A 46 -0.99 -0.51 -12.67
C TRP A 46 0.48 -0.08 -12.65
N PHE A 47 1.37 -0.87 -12.06
CA PHE A 47 2.78 -0.53 -12.07
C PHE A 47 3.39 -0.64 -13.47
N LYS A 48 3.00 -1.67 -14.23
CA LYS A 48 3.39 -1.78 -15.64
C LYS A 48 2.89 -0.61 -16.49
N ALA A 49 1.65 -0.19 -16.27
CA ALA A 49 1.09 1.00 -16.92
C ALA A 49 1.84 2.27 -16.52
N ALA A 50 2.18 2.43 -15.24
CA ALA A 50 2.98 3.55 -14.75
C ALA A 50 4.36 3.62 -15.41
N LEU A 51 5.03 2.48 -15.60
CA LEU A 51 6.31 2.43 -16.31
C LEU A 51 6.16 2.78 -17.80
N ALA A 52 5.11 2.28 -18.45
CA ALA A 52 4.88 2.51 -19.87
C ALA A 52 4.46 3.94 -20.21
N ALA A 53 3.65 4.56 -19.35
CA ALA A 53 3.12 5.91 -19.57
C ALA A 53 4.16 7.02 -19.30
N GLY A 54 5.09 6.77 -18.37
CA GLY A 54 6.20 7.70 -18.08
C GLY A 54 5.84 8.88 -17.18
N PRO A 55 6.80 9.79 -16.96
CA PRO A 55 6.68 10.92 -16.05
C PRO A 55 5.49 11.84 -16.34
N GLY A 56 4.81 12.29 -15.28
CA GLY A 56 3.68 13.22 -15.37
C GLY A 56 2.36 12.61 -15.81
N SER A 57 2.31 11.30 -16.09
CA SER A 57 1.06 10.62 -16.46
C SER A 57 0.20 10.29 -15.22
N PRO A 58 -1.13 10.20 -15.37
CA PRO A 58 -2.02 9.74 -14.30
C PRO A 58 -1.66 8.34 -13.78
N GLU A 59 -1.23 7.44 -14.66
CA GLU A 59 -0.79 6.10 -14.31
C GLU A 59 0.43 6.14 -13.38
N ARG A 60 1.39 7.05 -13.64
CA ARG A 60 2.59 7.24 -12.85
C ARG A 60 2.26 7.81 -11.47
N ALA A 61 1.27 8.67 -11.36
CA ALA A 61 0.84 9.30 -10.12
C ALA A 61 0.27 8.31 -9.08
N ARG A 62 -0.03 7.07 -9.46
CA ARG A 62 -0.49 6.01 -8.53
C ARG A 62 0.60 5.46 -7.63
N TYR A 63 1.86 5.71 -7.98
CA TYR A 63 3.03 5.25 -7.25
C TYR A 63 3.97 6.40 -6.94
N ILE A 64 4.80 6.22 -5.94
CA ILE A 64 5.77 7.24 -5.55
C ILE A 64 6.95 7.20 -6.50
N PHE A 65 6.99 8.16 -7.41
CA PHE A 65 8.12 8.42 -8.30
C PHE A 65 8.70 9.81 -8.05
N ARG A 66 10.02 9.93 -8.12
CA ARG A 66 10.74 11.21 -8.00
C ARG A 66 11.89 11.27 -8.99
N ASP A 67 12.27 12.48 -9.34
CA ASP A 67 13.52 12.70 -10.09
C ASP A 67 14.71 12.44 -9.19
N GLY A 68 15.78 11.90 -9.75
CA GLY A 68 17.01 11.69 -9.02
C GLY A 68 17.76 13.01 -8.77
N ARG A 69 18.71 12.94 -7.84
CA ARG A 69 19.67 14.03 -7.57
C ARG A 69 20.90 13.90 -8.47
N GLY A 70 21.77 14.92 -8.44
CA GLY A 70 22.93 15.02 -9.31
C GLY A 70 22.59 15.75 -10.61
N GLU A 71 23.63 16.01 -11.44
CA GLU A 71 23.49 16.80 -12.66
C GLU A 71 22.61 16.11 -13.72
N HIS A 72 22.57 14.77 -13.70
CA HIS A 72 21.83 13.92 -14.64
C HIS A 72 20.82 12.98 -13.96
N GLY A 73 20.44 13.27 -12.71
CA GLY A 73 19.50 12.42 -11.95
C GLY A 73 20.07 11.03 -11.62
N GLU A 74 21.39 10.91 -11.57
CA GLU A 74 22.08 9.63 -11.36
C GLU A 74 22.08 9.15 -9.91
N LEU A 75 21.80 10.05 -8.95
CA LEU A 75 21.71 9.73 -7.54
C LEU A 75 20.25 9.56 -7.10
N PRO A 76 19.94 8.66 -6.14
CA PRO A 76 18.58 8.49 -5.66
C PRO A 76 18.04 9.76 -4.99
N PRO A 77 16.70 9.92 -4.91
CA PRO A 77 16.06 11.08 -4.30
C PRO A 77 16.45 11.31 -2.84
N THR A 78 16.64 10.23 -2.07
CA THR A 78 17.13 10.25 -0.68
C THR A 78 18.19 9.18 -0.47
N ASN A 79 18.85 9.22 0.70
CA ASN A 79 19.85 8.23 1.10
C ASN A 79 19.25 6.98 1.78
N TRP A 80 17.95 6.77 1.69
CA TRP A 80 17.24 5.72 2.43
C TRP A 80 17.61 4.31 2.01
N ASN A 81 17.66 3.43 3.02
CA ASN A 81 17.71 1.98 2.83
C ASN A 81 16.33 1.37 3.09
N ALA A 82 15.98 0.37 2.31
CA ALA A 82 14.73 -0.38 2.50
C ALA A 82 14.78 -1.23 3.77
N ASN A 83 13.61 -1.57 4.32
CA ASN A 83 13.48 -2.34 5.57
C ASN A 83 14.19 -3.71 5.51
N PHE A 84 14.23 -4.33 4.34
CA PHE A 84 14.94 -5.61 4.15
C PHE A 84 16.37 -5.44 3.63
N GLY A 85 16.90 -4.22 3.69
CA GLY A 85 18.25 -3.86 3.26
C GLY A 85 18.35 -3.44 1.80
N GLY A 86 19.46 -2.81 1.46
CA GLY A 86 19.67 -2.19 0.15
C GLY A 86 19.00 -0.82 0.01
N PRO A 87 19.21 -0.13 -1.11
CA PRO A 87 18.57 1.17 -1.37
C PRO A 87 17.05 1.07 -1.39
N ALA A 88 16.34 2.09 -0.90
CA ALA A 88 14.89 2.19 -0.95
C ALA A 88 14.35 2.70 -2.29
N TRP A 89 15.22 3.09 -3.20
CA TRP A 89 14.88 3.64 -4.50
C TRP A 89 15.49 2.82 -5.64
N THR A 90 14.69 2.58 -6.66
CA THR A 90 15.16 1.94 -7.90
C THR A 90 14.93 2.86 -9.09
N ARG A 91 16.00 3.10 -9.88
CA ARG A 91 15.94 3.90 -11.08
C ARG A 91 15.27 3.14 -12.23
N VAL A 92 14.41 3.82 -12.96
CA VAL A 92 13.76 3.27 -14.16
C VAL A 92 14.38 3.84 -15.44
N ALA A 93 14.00 3.27 -16.59
CA ALA A 93 14.64 3.57 -17.87
C ALA A 93 14.52 5.05 -18.32
N ASP A 94 13.46 5.75 -17.91
CA ASP A 94 13.24 7.15 -18.21
C ASP A 94 14.02 8.13 -17.30
N GLY A 95 14.74 7.61 -16.30
CA GLY A 95 15.61 8.38 -15.41
C GLY A 95 15.00 8.70 -14.05
N GLN A 96 13.69 8.55 -13.87
CA GLN A 96 13.07 8.67 -12.55
C GLN A 96 13.39 7.47 -11.65
N TRP A 97 13.04 7.62 -10.36
CA TRP A 97 13.22 6.61 -9.32
C TRP A 97 11.88 6.34 -8.65
N TYR A 98 11.54 5.08 -8.37
CA TYR A 98 10.40 4.74 -7.56
C TYR A 98 10.81 4.28 -6.16
N LEU A 99 10.00 4.63 -5.18
CA LEU A 99 10.16 4.21 -3.79
C LEU A 99 9.65 2.78 -3.59
N HIS A 100 10.41 2.01 -2.82
CA HIS A 100 9.98 0.73 -2.27
C HIS A 100 10.51 0.58 -0.84
N MET A 101 9.65 0.71 0.14
CA MET A 101 10.04 0.60 1.55
C MET A 101 10.56 -0.80 1.91
N PHE A 102 10.21 -1.83 1.13
CA PHE A 102 10.56 -3.22 1.37
C PHE A 102 11.53 -3.75 0.31
N THR A 103 11.03 -4.20 -0.84
CA THR A 103 11.89 -4.71 -1.91
C THR A 103 11.58 -4.04 -3.26
N PRO A 104 12.50 -4.06 -4.23
CA PRO A 104 12.25 -3.52 -5.57
C PRO A 104 11.02 -4.13 -6.27
N GLU A 105 10.61 -5.33 -5.87
CA GLU A 105 9.40 -5.97 -6.38
C GLU A 105 8.11 -5.43 -5.77
N GLN A 106 8.20 -4.52 -4.77
CA GLN A 106 7.09 -4.00 -3.99
C GLN A 106 7.03 -2.45 -4.06
N PRO A 107 6.75 -1.86 -5.24
CA PRO A 107 6.65 -0.41 -5.40
C PRO A 107 5.54 0.18 -4.52
N ASP A 108 5.85 1.26 -3.81
CA ASP A 108 4.94 1.94 -2.90
C ASP A 108 3.89 2.76 -3.66
N PHE A 109 2.63 2.60 -3.25
CA PHE A 109 1.55 3.46 -3.72
C PHE A 109 1.70 4.89 -3.20
N ASP A 110 1.26 5.84 -4.01
CA ASP A 110 1.10 7.24 -3.58
C ASP A 110 -0.34 7.46 -3.08
N TRP A 111 -0.50 7.53 -1.77
CA TRP A 111 -1.79 7.76 -1.12
C TRP A 111 -2.29 9.21 -1.22
N SER A 112 -1.56 10.11 -1.87
CA SER A 112 -2.12 11.40 -2.30
C SER A 112 -2.98 11.26 -3.57
N CYS A 113 -2.88 10.12 -4.29
CA CYS A 113 -3.61 9.85 -5.51
C CYS A 113 -5.04 9.34 -5.22
N PRO A 114 -6.10 10.06 -5.66
CA PRO A 114 -7.48 9.62 -5.42
C PRO A 114 -7.84 8.25 -6.00
N GLU A 115 -7.18 7.83 -7.08
CA GLU A 115 -7.41 6.50 -7.67
C GLU A 115 -6.95 5.37 -6.75
N VAL A 116 -5.90 5.59 -5.94
CA VAL A 116 -5.45 4.62 -4.93
C VAL A 116 -6.51 4.48 -3.84
N HIS A 117 -7.08 5.58 -3.36
CA HIS A 117 -8.19 5.56 -2.41
C HIS A 117 -9.40 4.78 -2.95
N ALA A 118 -9.83 5.09 -4.17
CA ALA A 118 -10.96 4.42 -4.82
C ALA A 118 -10.71 2.91 -4.95
N LEU A 119 -9.52 2.53 -5.40
CA LEU A 119 -9.13 1.13 -5.55
C LEU A 119 -9.27 0.36 -4.25
N PHE A 120 -8.78 0.90 -3.13
CA PHE A 120 -8.85 0.20 -1.84
C PHE A 120 -10.27 0.16 -1.29
N CYS A 121 -11.10 1.18 -1.52
CA CYS A 121 -12.54 1.10 -1.21
C CYS A 121 -13.22 -0.04 -1.99
N ASP A 122 -12.90 -0.21 -3.28
CA ASP A 122 -13.44 -1.28 -4.11
C ASP A 122 -12.95 -2.67 -3.64
N VAL A 123 -11.69 -2.78 -3.24
CA VAL A 123 -11.16 -4.04 -2.68
C VAL A 123 -11.85 -4.43 -1.40
N LEU A 124 -12.02 -3.48 -0.48
CA LEU A 124 -12.71 -3.73 0.79
C LEU A 124 -14.17 -4.12 0.57
N ALA A 125 -14.86 -3.46 -0.38
CA ALA A 125 -16.22 -3.81 -0.76
C ALA A 125 -16.29 -5.21 -1.40
N PHE A 126 -15.40 -5.52 -2.34
CA PHE A 126 -15.35 -6.81 -3.03
C PHE A 126 -15.25 -7.99 -2.06
N TRP A 127 -14.33 -7.93 -1.09
CA TRP A 127 -14.17 -9.00 -0.12
C TRP A 127 -15.30 -9.03 0.91
N SER A 128 -15.82 -7.86 1.29
CA SER A 128 -16.97 -7.77 2.19
C SER A 128 -18.24 -8.36 1.58
N ASP A 129 -18.48 -8.15 0.29
CA ASP A 129 -19.59 -8.72 -0.46
C ASP A 129 -19.51 -10.26 -0.54
N ARG A 130 -18.30 -10.81 -0.50
CA ARG A 130 -18.04 -12.26 -0.42
C ARG A 130 -18.16 -12.82 1.00
N GLY A 131 -18.52 -12.01 1.97
CA GLY A 131 -18.77 -12.47 3.34
C GLY A 131 -17.59 -12.36 4.30
N VAL A 132 -16.47 -11.72 3.92
CA VAL A 132 -15.38 -11.44 4.85
C VAL A 132 -15.89 -10.56 5.99
N ASP A 133 -15.59 -10.93 7.23
CA ASP A 133 -16.06 -10.25 8.43
C ASP A 133 -15.18 -9.06 8.83
N GLY A 134 -13.93 -9.04 8.37
CA GLY A 134 -12.99 -7.97 8.70
C GLY A 134 -11.64 -8.09 7.97
N PHE A 135 -10.75 -7.16 8.30
CA PHE A 135 -9.46 -7.02 7.63
C PHE A 135 -8.33 -6.83 8.64
N ARG A 136 -7.17 -7.44 8.37
CA ARG A 136 -5.90 -7.01 8.96
C ARG A 136 -5.21 -6.11 7.94
N ILE A 137 -4.80 -4.92 8.40
CA ILE A 137 -4.18 -3.91 7.55
C ILE A 137 -2.67 -3.95 7.80
N ASP A 138 -1.94 -4.43 6.80
CA ASP A 138 -0.48 -4.48 6.81
C ASP A 138 0.12 -3.09 6.60
N VAL A 139 1.22 -2.76 7.31
CA VAL A 139 1.90 -1.45 7.21
C VAL A 139 0.92 -0.28 7.39
N ALA A 140 -0.03 -0.41 8.29
CA ALA A 140 -1.13 0.53 8.44
C ALA A 140 -0.66 1.96 8.73
N GLN A 141 0.37 2.13 9.58
CA GLN A 141 0.94 3.41 9.96
C GLN A 141 1.73 4.11 8.85
N GLY A 142 2.12 3.40 7.79
CA GLY A 142 3.01 3.89 6.74
C GLY A 142 2.33 4.35 5.44
N LEU A 143 0.99 4.46 5.39
CA LEU A 143 0.29 4.76 4.14
C LEU A 143 0.46 6.22 3.73
N ALA A 144 0.22 7.16 4.63
CA ALA A 144 0.40 8.58 4.38
C ALA A 144 1.88 8.95 4.49
N LYS A 145 2.41 9.63 3.46
CA LYS A 145 3.81 10.04 3.39
C LYS A 145 3.91 11.52 3.03
N ASP A 146 4.87 12.23 3.64
CA ASP A 146 5.20 13.61 3.33
C ASP A 146 6.63 13.66 2.76
N LEU A 147 6.70 13.63 1.44
CA LEU A 147 7.96 13.58 0.70
C LEU A 147 8.35 14.93 0.09
N ASP A 148 7.58 15.99 0.34
CA ASP A 148 7.85 17.33 -0.15
C ASP A 148 8.58 18.19 0.89
N ARG A 149 9.60 17.59 1.53
CA ARG A 149 10.41 18.18 2.61
C ARG A 149 11.89 18.21 2.22
N ASP A 150 12.60 19.22 2.70
CA ASP A 150 14.04 19.37 2.46
C ASP A 150 14.93 18.53 3.41
N ASP A 151 14.35 17.97 4.47
CA ASP A 151 15.08 17.27 5.53
C ASP A 151 14.99 15.73 5.46
N LEU A 152 14.53 15.18 4.35
CA LEU A 152 14.28 13.73 4.19
C LEU A 152 15.50 12.86 4.50
N ASP A 153 16.70 13.30 4.14
CA ASP A 153 17.93 12.55 4.40
C ASP A 153 18.31 12.44 5.89
N ARG A 154 17.60 13.15 6.78
CA ARG A 154 17.80 13.04 8.24
C ARG A 154 16.97 11.92 8.87
N TRP A 155 15.99 11.40 8.14
CA TRP A 155 15.08 10.38 8.62
C TRP A 155 15.51 9.00 8.12
N HIS A 156 15.22 7.97 8.89
CA HIS A 156 15.48 6.59 8.53
C HIS A 156 14.18 5.88 8.18
N LEU A 157 14.23 4.95 7.23
CA LEU A 157 13.08 4.17 6.79
C LEU A 157 12.78 3.02 7.74
N ALA A 158 13.84 2.39 8.26
CA ALA A 158 13.71 1.24 9.14
C ALA A 158 13.17 1.66 10.51
N GLU A 159 12.32 0.81 11.07
CA GLU A 159 11.92 0.91 12.46
C GLU A 159 13.15 0.87 13.38
N GLY A 160 13.23 1.81 14.32
CA GLY A 160 14.34 1.90 15.25
C GLY A 160 14.10 2.99 16.30
N ASP A 161 15.15 3.30 17.06
CA ASP A 161 15.11 4.25 18.19
C ASP A 161 14.73 5.69 17.81
N ASP A 162 14.68 6.00 16.51
CA ASP A 162 14.33 7.32 15.97
C ASP A 162 12.83 7.46 15.62
N MET A 163 12.01 6.44 15.90
CA MET A 163 10.55 6.51 15.69
C MET A 163 9.93 7.50 16.66
N VAL A 164 9.64 8.68 16.16
CA VAL A 164 8.93 9.71 16.91
C VAL A 164 7.44 9.51 16.68
N ASP A 165 6.75 9.09 17.72
CA ASP A 165 5.30 8.81 17.74
C ASP A 165 4.51 10.13 17.98
N ASP A 166 4.80 11.15 17.18
CA ASP A 166 4.17 12.48 17.29
C ASP A 166 3.60 13.00 15.96
N GLY A 167 3.57 12.15 14.92
CA GLY A 167 3.08 12.49 13.59
C GLY A 167 4.03 13.38 12.78
N THR A 168 5.26 13.61 13.23
CA THR A 168 6.24 14.46 12.52
C THR A 168 7.13 13.69 11.55
N HIS A 169 7.22 12.36 11.71
CA HIS A 169 7.99 11.51 10.81
C HIS A 169 7.39 11.56 9.38
N PRO A 170 8.22 11.69 8.31
CA PRO A 170 7.70 11.82 6.95
C PRO A 170 6.99 10.57 6.42
N LEU A 171 7.27 9.39 6.99
CA LEU A 171 6.82 8.09 6.47
C LEU A 171 5.90 7.32 7.41
N TRP A 172 5.95 7.59 8.71
CA TRP A 172 5.29 6.79 9.73
C TRP A 172 4.38 7.62 10.62
N ASP A 173 3.30 7.01 11.07
CA ASP A 173 2.36 7.53 12.07
C ASP A 173 1.87 8.97 11.80
N ARG A 174 1.66 9.30 10.54
CA ARG A 174 1.16 10.61 10.17
C ARG A 174 -0.33 10.72 10.43
N ASN A 175 -0.77 11.88 10.92
CA ASN A 175 -2.18 12.14 11.21
C ASN A 175 -3.09 11.97 9.98
N GLU A 176 -2.57 12.19 8.78
CA GLU A 176 -3.30 12.07 7.51
C GLU A 176 -3.78 10.64 7.26
N VAL A 177 -3.13 9.61 7.84
CA VAL A 177 -3.57 8.21 7.71
C VAL A 177 -4.98 7.99 8.25
N HIS A 178 -5.40 8.78 9.25
CA HIS A 178 -6.75 8.69 9.81
C HIS A 178 -7.86 9.06 8.83
N GLU A 179 -7.58 9.89 7.80
CA GLU A 179 -8.57 10.18 6.75
C GLU A 179 -8.82 8.93 5.90
N ILE A 180 -7.78 8.15 5.59
CA ILE A 180 -7.88 6.86 4.89
C ILE A 180 -8.75 5.91 5.72
N TYR A 181 -8.52 5.81 7.02
CA TYR A 181 -9.29 4.93 7.91
C TYR A 181 -10.75 5.38 8.04
N ARG A 182 -11.03 6.69 8.08
CA ARG A 182 -12.41 7.21 8.08
C ARG A 182 -13.14 6.88 6.77
N GLU A 183 -12.43 6.91 5.65
CA GLU A 183 -12.98 6.51 4.35
C GLU A 183 -13.34 5.02 4.34
N TRP A 184 -12.42 4.16 4.80
CA TRP A 184 -12.67 2.72 4.90
C TRP A 184 -13.78 2.39 5.90
N ARG A 185 -13.88 3.13 7.01
CA ARG A 185 -14.98 2.99 7.96
C ARG A 185 -16.33 3.19 7.28
N ARG A 186 -16.46 4.15 6.37
CA ARG A 186 -17.68 4.37 5.61
C ARG A 186 -18.02 3.17 4.71
N VAL A 187 -17.04 2.46 4.18
CA VAL A 187 -17.26 1.19 3.45
C VAL A 187 -17.77 0.12 4.41
N PHE A 188 -17.12 -0.05 5.55
CA PHE A 188 -17.46 -1.09 6.54
C PHE A 188 -18.87 -0.91 7.12
N ASP A 189 -19.30 0.33 7.32
CA ASP A 189 -20.61 0.65 7.87
C ASP A 189 -21.80 0.35 6.93
N ARG A 190 -21.53 0.03 5.66
CA ARG A 190 -22.57 -0.41 4.71
C ARG A 190 -23.07 -1.81 5.00
N TYR A 191 -22.35 -2.58 5.78
CA TYR A 191 -22.64 -4.00 6.07
C TYR A 191 -23.32 -4.19 7.42
N ASN A 192 -24.06 -5.29 7.54
CA ASN A 192 -24.73 -5.65 8.81
C ASN A 192 -24.42 -7.13 9.16
N PRO A 193 -23.64 -7.39 10.23
CA PRO A 193 -22.96 -6.38 11.07
C PRO A 193 -21.87 -5.62 10.29
N PRO A 194 -21.50 -4.43 10.74
CA PRO A 194 -20.39 -3.67 10.15
C PRO A 194 -19.09 -4.48 10.16
N ARG A 195 -18.25 -4.29 9.14
CA ARG A 195 -16.94 -4.96 9.09
C ARG A 195 -15.98 -4.35 10.11
N SER A 196 -15.04 -5.14 10.56
CA SER A 196 -14.00 -4.72 11.50
C SER A 196 -12.64 -4.68 10.81
N ALA A 197 -11.73 -3.85 11.32
CA ALA A 197 -10.34 -3.88 10.90
C ALA A 197 -9.41 -3.80 12.11
N VAL A 198 -8.25 -4.43 11.99
CA VAL A 198 -7.14 -4.34 12.92
C VAL A 198 -5.92 -3.86 12.13
N ALA A 199 -5.29 -2.82 12.61
CA ALA A 199 -4.06 -2.28 12.05
C ALA A 199 -2.86 -3.03 12.62
N GLU A 200 -1.87 -3.33 11.79
CA GLU A 200 -0.52 -3.58 12.23
C GLU A 200 0.18 -2.23 12.37
N ALA A 201 0.66 -1.94 13.56
CA ALA A 201 1.36 -0.69 13.90
C ALA A 201 2.49 -0.97 14.91
#